data_bc62e025108238fd6474fd051670f694
#
_entry.id   bc62e025108238fd6474fd051670f694
#
_cell.length_a   1.000
_cell.length_b   1.000
_cell.length_c   1.000
_cell.angle_alpha   90.00
_cell.angle_beta   90.00
_cell.angle_gamma   90.00
#
_symmetry.space_group_name_H-M   'P 1'
#
loop_
_entity.id
_entity.type
_entity.pdbx_description
1 polymer ?
#
loop_
_entity_poly.entity_id
_entity_poly.type
_entity_poly.pdbx_seq_one_letter_code
_entity_poly.pdbx_strand_id
1 'polypeptide(L)'
;WLDPACGSGTFLVLIIARMKELGQALMVNEADLLNAILNNVVGFDLNPLAVLTARVNYLLAIADLLEHRKGEITIPVYLADSVRTPAMGETLLTAGAYEFPTAVGNFLVPAVLCTKERFDRFCNILEGSVRAQISPDVFVRRIEMELALTEWQQRDADLAREVYERILNLHRQGMNGLWARLLKNNFAPLTVGQFDYIVGNPPWVNWENLPDGYRRQTSHLWERYGLAARKGANREQFELGKKKSDLSALMTLSVADALLKPNGRLGFVITQSLLKTEAAAGFRRFRISQPSSGDSIPLRVLHVDDMVSLQPFEGASNRTAVMVLQKGAPTTYPVPYTVWRKVKGARFTYDSTLEEVIKATERLNFVAEPVDPSDPTSPWLTARPKAIKAIRKVLGKSDYVAHAGVYTGGANAVYWVDIVYKRPDGLVVVRNITEGAKVKVDEVTETVEPDLLYPLLRGRDVQRWKAGPSAWILVPHTVGTGWQAIPEEQMQRNYPRTWGYLSRFRQVLLNRVAYKLLRMGHPFYILKDISTYTFAPWKVVWTRLARIEA
;
A
#
# COMPACT_ATOMS: atom_id res chain seq x y z
N TRP A 1 13.35 4.15 19.31
CA TRP A 1 12.19 4.39 18.46
C TRP A 1 12.63 4.72 17.05
N LEU A 2 11.89 4.21 16.08
CA LEU A 2 12.08 4.53 14.67
C LEU A 2 10.74 4.88 14.02
N ASP A 3 10.73 5.95 13.20
CA ASP A 3 9.72 6.17 12.17
C ASP A 3 10.38 5.97 10.80
N PRO A 4 10.06 4.86 10.08
CA PRO A 4 10.75 4.51 8.83
C PRO A 4 10.21 5.22 7.58
N ALA A 5 9.20 6.06 7.71
CA ALA A 5 8.62 6.91 6.66
C ALA A 5 8.08 8.19 7.30
N CYS A 6 9.00 8.95 7.93
CA CYS A 6 8.65 9.97 8.93
C CYS A 6 7.94 11.21 8.36
N GLY A 7 7.94 11.41 7.04
CA GLY A 7 7.37 12.60 6.44
C GLY A 7 7.92 13.87 7.07
N SER A 8 7.06 14.72 7.57
CA SER A 8 7.44 15.94 8.32
C SER A 8 7.88 15.70 9.76
N GLY A 9 7.93 14.45 10.24
CA GLY A 9 8.38 14.10 11.59
C GLY A 9 7.27 14.10 12.64
N THR A 10 6.01 13.99 12.28
CA THR A 10 4.89 14.04 13.23
C THR A 10 5.03 13.01 14.36
N PHE A 11 5.32 11.75 14.05
CA PHE A 11 5.52 10.72 15.08
C PHE A 11 6.78 10.99 15.90
N LEU A 12 7.85 11.51 15.30
CA LEU A 12 9.09 11.86 16.02
C LEU A 12 8.82 12.91 17.09
N VAL A 13 8.09 13.98 16.73
CA VAL A 13 7.71 15.05 17.67
C VAL A 13 6.86 14.51 18.83
N LEU A 14 5.89 13.64 18.53
CA LEU A 14 5.05 13.02 19.56
C LEU A 14 5.85 12.10 20.49
N ILE A 15 6.82 11.34 19.96
CA ILE A 15 7.70 10.49 20.77
C ILE A 15 8.57 11.38 21.68
N ILE A 16 9.17 12.45 21.15
CA ILE A 16 9.97 13.39 21.91
C ILE A 16 9.15 14.00 23.04
N ALA A 17 7.94 14.49 22.77
CA ALA A 17 7.05 15.04 23.78
C ALA A 17 6.77 14.01 24.89
N ARG A 18 6.49 12.75 24.50
CA ARG A 18 6.25 11.68 25.48
C ARG A 18 7.51 11.33 26.31
N MET A 19 8.69 11.34 25.69
CA MET A 19 9.94 11.12 26.41
C MET A 19 10.23 12.27 27.40
N LYS A 20 9.90 13.51 27.05
CA LYS A 20 10.02 14.67 27.97
C LYS A 20 9.07 14.55 29.16
N GLU A 21 7.80 14.18 28.93
CA GLU A 21 6.85 13.91 30.03
C GLU A 21 7.37 12.84 30.99
N LEU A 22 7.87 11.72 30.44
CA LEU A 22 8.45 10.64 31.23
C LEU A 22 9.74 11.06 31.95
N GLY A 23 10.62 11.82 31.27
CA GLY A 23 11.84 12.35 31.85
C GLY A 23 11.56 13.25 33.07
N GLN A 24 10.58 14.14 32.94
CA GLN A 24 10.12 14.98 34.05
C GLN A 24 9.56 14.15 35.21
N ALA A 25 8.69 13.17 34.90
CA ALA A 25 8.10 12.30 35.93
C ALA A 25 9.15 11.45 36.67
N LEU A 26 10.23 11.08 35.98
CA LEU A 26 11.34 10.30 36.54
C LEU A 26 12.50 11.16 37.05
N MET A 27 12.37 12.51 37.01
CA MET A 27 13.40 13.48 37.41
C MET A 27 14.75 13.25 36.71
N VAL A 28 14.71 12.91 35.42
CA VAL A 28 15.91 12.72 34.58
C VAL A 28 16.56 14.07 34.32
N ASN A 29 17.90 14.15 34.43
CA ASN A 29 18.67 15.34 34.10
C ASN A 29 18.46 15.72 32.63
N GLU A 30 18.32 17.02 32.33
CA GLU A 30 17.97 17.53 30.99
C GLU A 30 19.06 17.23 29.94
N ALA A 31 20.32 17.24 30.30
CA ALA A 31 21.39 16.83 29.40
C ALA A 31 21.33 15.32 29.07
N ASP A 32 20.97 14.49 30.04
CA ASP A 32 20.83 13.06 29.83
C ASP A 32 19.55 12.75 29.04
N LEU A 33 18.47 13.48 29.29
CA LEU A 33 17.24 13.39 28.51
C LEU A 33 17.48 13.79 27.04
N LEU A 34 18.19 14.89 26.78
CA LEU A 34 18.57 15.30 25.44
C LEU A 34 19.39 14.21 24.73
N ASN A 35 20.39 13.66 25.40
CA ASN A 35 21.19 12.57 24.86
C ASN A 35 20.35 11.31 24.59
N ALA A 36 19.44 10.96 25.48
CA ALA A 36 18.53 9.84 25.31
C ALA A 36 17.62 10.04 24.07
N ILE A 37 17.08 11.25 23.88
CA ILE A 37 16.26 11.58 22.70
C ILE A 37 17.08 11.45 21.42
N LEU A 38 18.25 12.12 21.33
CA LEU A 38 19.11 12.13 20.14
C LEU A 38 19.63 10.74 19.75
N ASN A 39 19.81 9.82 20.71
CA ASN A 39 20.29 8.49 20.44
C ASN A 39 19.17 7.47 20.16
N ASN A 40 17.94 7.74 20.58
CA ASN A 40 16.88 6.74 20.57
C ASN A 40 15.65 7.12 19.73
N VAL A 41 15.54 8.32 19.19
CA VAL A 41 14.43 8.74 18.35
C VAL A 41 14.93 9.03 16.94
N VAL A 42 14.73 8.11 16.02
CA VAL A 42 15.30 8.13 14.67
C VAL A 42 14.19 8.20 13.60
N GLY A 43 14.44 8.94 12.52
CA GLY A 43 13.54 9.02 11.38
C GLY A 43 14.23 8.72 10.06
N PHE A 44 13.52 8.02 9.16
CA PHE A 44 13.91 7.84 7.76
C PHE A 44 12.81 8.36 6.83
N ASP A 45 13.22 8.94 5.71
CA ASP A 45 12.30 9.23 4.60
C ASP A 45 13.08 9.28 3.28
N LEU A 46 12.41 8.99 2.16
CA LEU A 46 12.97 9.08 0.80
C LEU A 46 12.88 10.50 0.21
N ASN A 47 12.00 11.34 0.75
CA ASN A 47 11.78 12.68 0.24
C ASN A 47 12.70 13.67 0.96
N PRO A 48 13.64 14.35 0.25
CA PRO A 48 14.58 15.28 0.87
C PRO A 48 13.90 16.48 1.55
N LEU A 49 12.75 16.95 1.01
CA LEU A 49 11.98 18.04 1.64
C LEU A 49 11.32 17.55 2.94
N ALA A 50 10.80 16.34 2.97
CA ALA A 50 10.25 15.73 4.17
C ALA A 50 11.33 15.60 5.26
N VAL A 51 12.52 15.08 4.92
CA VAL A 51 13.65 14.98 5.84
C VAL A 51 14.07 16.35 6.39
N LEU A 52 14.14 17.37 5.53
CA LEU A 52 14.47 18.74 5.97
C LEU A 52 13.43 19.26 6.96
N THR A 53 12.14 19.12 6.63
CA THR A 53 11.04 19.55 7.51
C THR A 53 11.05 18.77 8.83
N ALA A 54 11.26 17.45 8.76
CA ALA A 54 11.36 16.62 9.96
C ALA A 54 12.51 17.02 10.87
N ARG A 55 13.68 17.38 10.31
CA ARG A 55 14.82 17.90 11.08
C ARG A 55 14.49 19.21 11.77
N VAL A 56 13.81 20.13 11.09
CA VAL A 56 13.36 21.39 11.68
C VAL A 56 12.38 21.14 12.82
N ASN A 57 11.36 20.32 12.60
CA ASN A 57 10.38 19.97 13.61
C ASN A 57 10.99 19.23 14.82
N TYR A 58 11.95 18.34 14.56
CA TYR A 58 12.71 17.66 15.61
C TYR A 58 13.50 18.68 16.45
N LEU A 59 14.23 19.60 15.80
CA LEU A 59 14.98 20.64 16.46
C LEU A 59 14.08 21.54 17.32
N LEU A 60 12.92 21.94 16.80
CA LEU A 60 11.93 22.70 17.55
C LEU A 60 11.41 21.93 18.76
N ALA A 61 11.19 20.61 18.61
CA ALA A 61 10.71 19.77 19.70
C ALA A 61 11.70 19.60 20.87
N ILE A 62 13.00 19.76 20.61
CA ILE A 62 14.05 19.69 21.64
C ILE A 62 14.64 21.06 22.00
N ALA A 63 14.07 22.17 21.51
CA ALA A 63 14.67 23.51 21.59
C ALA A 63 14.96 23.93 23.03
N ASP A 64 14.09 23.64 23.98
CA ASP A 64 14.24 23.90 25.41
C ASP A 64 15.37 23.10 26.08
N LEU A 65 15.77 21.96 25.50
CA LEU A 65 16.86 21.12 26.03
C LEU A 65 18.25 21.53 25.44
N LEU A 66 18.28 22.36 24.40
CA LEU A 66 19.52 22.66 23.65
C LEU A 66 20.57 23.42 24.47
N GLU A 67 20.17 24.15 25.49
CA GLU A 67 21.12 24.84 26.39
C GLU A 67 21.99 23.86 27.21
N HIS A 68 21.46 22.64 27.41
CA HIS A 68 22.14 21.57 28.15
C HIS A 68 23.01 20.65 27.26
N ARG A 69 23.20 21.00 25.96
CA ARG A 69 24.00 20.18 25.03
C ARG A 69 25.49 20.19 25.40
N LYS A 70 26.12 19.04 25.26
CA LYS A 70 27.57 18.84 25.43
C LYS A 70 28.26 18.78 24.05
N GLY A 71 28.37 19.90 23.35
CA GLY A 71 29.04 19.98 22.04
C GLY A 71 28.06 19.99 20.84
N GLU A 72 28.56 19.61 19.66
CA GLU A 72 27.77 19.53 18.44
C GLU A 72 26.75 18.39 18.50
N ILE A 73 25.55 18.66 18.01
CA ILE A 73 24.50 17.68 17.93
C ILE A 73 24.18 17.34 16.46
N THR A 74 23.83 16.11 16.20
CA THR A 74 23.31 15.65 14.90
C THR A 74 21.87 15.20 15.06
N ILE A 75 20.97 15.80 14.30
CA ILE A 75 19.55 15.38 14.29
C ILE A 75 19.43 14.03 13.58
N PRO A 76 18.94 12.98 14.23
CA PRO A 76 18.94 11.61 13.72
C PRO A 76 17.77 11.35 12.75
N VAL A 77 17.65 12.18 11.72
CA VAL A 77 16.70 12.04 10.62
C VAL A 77 17.48 11.93 9.31
N TYR A 78 17.31 10.82 8.60
CA TYR A 78 18.13 10.46 7.45
C TYR A 78 17.32 10.34 6.17
N LEU A 79 17.93 10.73 5.04
CA LEU A 79 17.40 10.49 3.70
C LEU A 79 17.73 9.04 3.30
N ALA A 80 16.89 8.10 3.70
CA ALA A 80 17.14 6.67 3.55
C ALA A 80 15.88 5.90 3.13
N ASP A 81 16.11 4.80 2.41
CA ASP A 81 15.06 3.83 2.04
C ASP A 81 14.98 2.73 3.10
N SER A 82 13.90 2.70 3.85
CA SER A 82 13.67 1.70 4.89
C SER A 82 13.31 0.32 4.34
N VAL A 83 12.89 0.24 3.08
CA VAL A 83 12.57 -1.02 2.40
C VAL A 83 13.83 -1.65 1.82
N ARG A 84 14.72 -0.83 1.28
CA ARG A 84 15.96 -1.23 0.60
C ARG A 84 17.17 -0.95 1.50
N THR A 85 17.32 -1.74 2.54
CA THR A 85 18.52 -1.67 3.37
C THR A 85 19.72 -2.29 2.63
N PRO A 86 20.96 -1.77 2.79
CA PRO A 86 22.14 -2.42 2.26
C PRO A 86 22.22 -3.88 2.73
N ALA A 87 22.44 -4.80 1.80
CA ALA A 87 22.52 -6.23 2.11
C ALA A 87 23.97 -6.71 2.14
N MET A 88 24.27 -7.68 3.01
CA MET A 88 25.56 -8.38 2.99
C MET A 88 25.69 -9.12 1.66
N GLY A 89 26.83 -8.96 0.98
CA GLY A 89 27.08 -9.64 -0.27
C GLY A 89 27.19 -11.16 -0.08
N GLU A 90 26.54 -11.91 -0.97
CA GLU A 90 26.44 -13.38 -0.88
C GLU A 90 27.48 -14.10 -1.75
N THR A 91 28.16 -13.42 -2.65
CA THR A 91 29.16 -14.00 -3.55
C THR A 91 30.56 -13.97 -2.94
N LEU A 92 31.47 -14.80 -3.44
CA LEU A 92 32.87 -14.81 -3.02
C LEU A 92 33.54 -13.43 -3.15
N LEU A 93 33.12 -12.63 -4.13
CA LEU A 93 33.63 -11.28 -4.37
C LEU A 93 33.00 -10.22 -3.46
N THR A 94 31.82 -10.43 -2.93
CA THR A 94 31.06 -9.46 -2.12
C THR A 94 30.93 -9.85 -0.65
N ALA A 95 31.29 -11.09 -0.29
CA ALA A 95 31.23 -11.54 1.10
C ALA A 95 32.08 -10.65 2.02
N GLY A 96 31.56 -10.32 3.21
CA GLY A 96 32.24 -9.41 4.15
C GLY A 96 32.09 -7.92 3.84
N ALA A 97 31.32 -7.57 2.80
CA ALA A 97 30.97 -6.18 2.47
C ALA A 97 29.47 -6.02 2.32
N TYR A 98 28.97 -4.82 2.58
CA TYR A 98 27.59 -4.44 2.27
C TYR A 98 27.51 -3.84 0.88
N GLU A 99 26.59 -4.33 0.08
CA GLU A 99 26.35 -3.89 -1.27
C GLU A 99 25.23 -2.85 -1.32
N PHE A 100 25.48 -1.75 -2.00
CA PHE A 100 24.50 -0.70 -2.24
C PHE A 100 24.47 -0.31 -3.72
N PRO A 101 23.43 -0.72 -4.47
CA PRO A 101 23.28 -0.39 -5.88
C PRO A 101 22.81 1.07 -6.06
N THR A 102 23.50 1.81 -6.92
CA THR A 102 23.17 3.18 -7.30
C THR A 102 23.07 3.34 -8.82
N ALA A 103 22.60 4.50 -9.28
CA ALA A 103 22.58 4.83 -10.72
C ALA A 103 23.99 4.90 -11.34
N VAL A 104 25.02 5.14 -10.53
CA VAL A 104 26.43 5.23 -10.95
C VAL A 104 27.23 3.96 -10.70
N GLY A 105 26.56 2.86 -10.34
CA GLY A 105 27.15 1.56 -10.05
C GLY A 105 26.96 1.12 -8.59
N ASN A 106 27.40 -0.10 -8.28
CA ASN A 106 27.30 -0.66 -6.94
C ASN A 106 28.47 -0.21 -6.08
N PHE A 107 28.19 0.26 -4.86
CA PHE A 107 29.19 0.51 -3.84
C PHE A 107 29.28 -0.70 -2.91
N LEU A 108 30.47 -1.23 -2.72
CA LEU A 108 30.80 -2.28 -1.76
C LEU A 108 31.54 -1.68 -0.59
N VAL A 109 30.91 -1.64 0.58
CA VAL A 109 31.49 -1.06 1.79
C VAL A 109 31.88 -2.18 2.76
N PRO A 110 33.13 -2.25 3.22
CA PRO A 110 33.57 -3.26 4.18
C PRO A 110 32.69 -3.30 5.42
N ALA A 111 32.25 -4.48 5.84
CA ALA A 111 31.37 -4.66 7.00
C ALA A 111 32.01 -4.11 8.29
N VAL A 112 33.34 -4.19 8.41
CA VAL A 112 34.10 -3.66 9.56
C VAL A 112 33.92 -2.15 9.76
N LEU A 113 33.58 -1.41 8.70
CA LEU A 113 33.30 0.03 8.75
C LEU A 113 31.84 0.35 9.12
N CYS A 114 30.93 -0.61 9.06
CA CYS A 114 29.48 -0.38 9.12
C CYS A 114 28.89 -0.33 10.55
N THR A 115 29.67 0.09 11.55
CA THR A 115 29.14 0.53 12.85
C THR A 115 28.91 2.04 12.84
N LYS A 116 27.96 2.56 13.63
CA LYS A 116 27.58 3.99 13.62
C LYS A 116 28.79 4.91 13.73
N GLU A 117 29.64 4.70 14.72
CA GLU A 117 30.80 5.55 15.01
C GLU A 117 31.88 5.47 13.93
N ARG A 118 32.19 4.24 13.48
CA ARG A 118 33.20 4.02 12.44
C ARG A 118 32.73 4.55 11.09
N PHE A 119 31.47 4.33 10.76
CA PHE A 119 30.92 4.76 9.47
C PHE A 119 30.83 6.29 9.37
N ASP A 120 30.43 6.98 10.43
CA ASP A 120 30.44 8.44 10.48
C ASP A 120 31.85 9.01 10.28
N ARG A 121 32.84 8.45 10.97
CA ARG A 121 34.25 8.83 10.80
C ARG A 121 34.77 8.52 9.40
N PHE A 122 34.47 7.33 8.87
CA PHE A 122 34.81 6.95 7.50
C PHE A 122 34.25 7.95 6.48
N CYS A 123 32.98 8.32 6.57
CA CYS A 123 32.37 9.30 5.67
C CYS A 123 33.02 10.69 5.79
N ASN A 124 33.41 11.11 6.98
CA ASN A 124 34.11 12.38 7.18
C ASN A 124 35.52 12.35 6.58
N ILE A 125 36.27 11.25 6.77
CA ILE A 125 37.60 11.06 6.16
C ILE A 125 37.47 11.03 4.65
N LEU A 126 36.45 10.31 4.11
CA LEU A 126 36.16 10.22 2.70
C LEU A 126 35.88 11.62 2.08
N GLU A 127 34.99 12.39 2.69
CA GLU A 127 34.65 13.75 2.22
C GLU A 127 35.89 14.68 2.23
N GLY A 128 36.64 14.67 3.30
CA GLY A 128 37.86 15.47 3.42
C GLY A 128 38.94 15.06 2.42
N SER A 129 39.12 13.76 2.21
CA SER A 129 40.09 13.19 1.28
C SER A 129 39.74 13.47 -0.19
N VAL A 130 38.47 13.36 -0.56
CA VAL A 130 37.98 13.70 -1.90
C VAL A 130 38.15 15.19 -2.18
N ARG A 131 37.85 16.03 -1.20
CA ARG A 131 37.99 17.48 -1.33
C ARG A 131 39.46 17.90 -1.50
N ALA A 132 40.37 17.23 -0.76
CA ALA A 132 41.81 17.43 -0.86
C ALA A 132 42.46 16.68 -2.04
N GLN A 133 41.72 15.83 -2.77
CA GLN A 133 42.17 15.01 -3.90
C GLN A 133 43.48 14.22 -3.59
N ILE A 134 43.61 13.67 -2.39
CA ILE A 134 44.77 12.87 -2.00
C ILE A 134 44.84 11.57 -2.80
N SER A 135 46.03 10.91 -2.80
CA SER A 135 46.14 9.62 -3.49
C SER A 135 45.38 8.52 -2.78
N PRO A 136 44.86 7.49 -3.53
CA PRO A 136 44.14 6.36 -2.92
C PRO A 136 44.92 5.67 -1.79
N ASP A 137 46.23 5.53 -1.94
CA ASP A 137 47.08 4.90 -0.92
C ASP A 137 47.15 5.72 0.38
N VAL A 138 47.20 7.03 0.25
CA VAL A 138 47.18 7.96 1.43
C VAL A 138 45.80 7.88 2.10
N PHE A 139 44.74 7.80 1.33
CA PHE A 139 43.40 7.64 1.88
C PHE A 139 43.22 6.34 2.70
N VAL A 140 43.67 5.20 2.15
CA VAL A 140 43.59 3.90 2.86
C VAL A 140 44.40 3.96 4.16
N ARG A 141 45.64 4.42 4.13
CA ARG A 141 46.45 4.57 5.35
C ARG A 141 45.79 5.49 6.38
N ARG A 142 45.15 6.54 5.93
CA ARG A 142 44.44 7.47 6.81
C ARG A 142 43.28 6.81 7.54
N ILE A 143 42.49 5.95 6.83
CA ILE A 143 41.42 5.14 7.43
C ILE A 143 42.00 4.20 8.51
N GLU A 144 43.07 3.46 8.17
CA GLU A 144 43.71 2.53 9.11
C GLU A 144 44.16 3.22 10.39
N MET A 145 44.81 4.38 10.27
CA MET A 145 45.30 5.15 11.41
C MET A 145 44.20 5.81 12.23
N GLU A 146 43.22 6.48 11.59
CA GLU A 146 42.20 7.25 12.30
C GLU A 146 41.10 6.39 12.90
N LEU A 147 40.83 5.21 12.32
CA LEU A 147 39.80 4.31 12.83
C LEU A 147 40.31 3.19 13.73
N ALA A 148 41.66 3.07 13.88
CA ALA A 148 42.33 2.05 14.71
C ALA A 148 41.75 0.65 14.53
N LEU A 149 41.64 0.19 13.28
CA LEU A 149 40.95 -1.04 12.91
C LEU A 149 41.85 -2.26 13.19
N THR A 150 41.49 -3.07 14.16
CA THR A 150 42.23 -4.31 14.52
C THR A 150 41.91 -5.49 13.62
N GLU A 151 40.74 -5.46 12.96
CA GLU A 151 40.23 -6.54 12.08
C GLU A 151 40.36 -6.23 10.59
N TRP A 152 41.15 -5.20 10.26
CA TRP A 152 41.32 -4.71 8.89
C TRP A 152 42.18 -5.65 8.06
N GLN A 153 41.66 -6.11 6.94
CA GLN A 153 42.32 -6.99 5.98
C GLN A 153 42.64 -6.26 4.68
N GLN A 154 43.58 -6.78 3.89
CA GLN A 154 43.94 -6.23 2.59
C GLN A 154 42.70 -6.02 1.69
N ARG A 155 41.77 -6.98 1.75
CA ARG A 155 40.51 -6.88 1.00
C ARG A 155 39.65 -5.68 1.40
N ASP A 156 39.58 -5.37 2.68
CA ASP A 156 38.81 -4.21 3.18
C ASP A 156 39.45 -2.92 2.67
N ALA A 157 40.79 -2.88 2.65
CA ALA A 157 41.56 -1.78 2.07
C ALA A 157 41.27 -1.60 0.59
N ASP A 158 41.22 -2.69 -0.18
CA ASP A 158 40.94 -2.65 -1.62
C ASP A 158 39.50 -2.17 -1.91
N LEU A 159 38.52 -2.63 -1.15
CA LEU A 159 37.13 -2.17 -1.26
C LEU A 159 36.98 -0.69 -0.88
N ALA A 160 37.61 -0.25 0.19
CA ALA A 160 37.60 1.15 0.60
C ALA A 160 38.28 2.05 -0.44
N ARG A 161 39.38 1.57 -1.04
CA ARG A 161 40.07 2.21 -2.16
C ARG A 161 39.12 2.38 -3.36
N GLU A 162 38.43 1.32 -3.76
CA GLU A 162 37.50 1.35 -4.89
C GLU A 162 36.37 2.37 -4.65
N VAL A 163 35.79 2.41 -3.45
CA VAL A 163 34.78 3.42 -3.07
C VAL A 163 35.36 4.83 -3.23
N TYR A 164 36.57 5.06 -2.72
CA TYR A 164 37.23 6.37 -2.79
C TYR A 164 37.50 6.80 -4.24
N GLU A 165 38.14 5.93 -5.04
CA GLU A 165 38.47 6.22 -6.44
C GLU A 165 37.23 6.55 -7.27
N ARG A 166 36.17 5.80 -7.07
CA ARG A 166 34.91 6.02 -7.75
C ARG A 166 34.30 7.38 -7.38
N ILE A 167 34.29 7.75 -6.11
CA ILE A 167 33.77 9.05 -5.66
C ILE A 167 34.69 10.19 -6.10
N LEU A 168 36.00 10.00 -6.08
CA LEU A 168 36.97 10.98 -6.56
C LEU A 168 36.80 11.26 -8.05
N ASN A 169 36.54 10.22 -8.86
CA ASN A 169 36.24 10.36 -10.29
C ASN A 169 34.94 11.15 -10.52
N LEU A 170 33.89 10.88 -9.77
CA LEU A 170 32.64 11.63 -9.83
C LEU A 170 32.85 13.11 -9.47
N HIS A 171 33.66 13.38 -8.45
CA HIS A 171 34.04 14.74 -8.04
C HIS A 171 34.79 15.47 -9.15
N ARG A 172 35.77 14.80 -9.80
CA ARG A 172 36.55 15.38 -10.93
C ARG A 172 35.69 15.66 -12.16
N GLN A 173 34.60 14.91 -12.34
CA GLN A 173 33.60 15.15 -13.41
C GLN A 173 32.64 16.31 -13.08
N GLY A 174 32.87 17.04 -12.00
CA GLY A 174 32.00 18.15 -11.57
C GLY A 174 30.69 17.72 -10.93
N MET A 175 30.52 16.42 -10.66
CA MET A 175 29.36 15.94 -9.92
C MET A 175 29.54 16.27 -8.43
N ASN A 176 28.58 17.00 -7.87
CA ASN A 176 28.60 17.59 -6.52
C ASN A 176 29.18 16.65 -5.47
N GLY A 177 30.05 17.20 -4.58
CA GLY A 177 30.73 16.50 -3.48
C GLY A 177 29.81 15.98 -2.35
N LEU A 178 28.57 15.61 -2.68
CA LEU A 178 27.57 15.09 -1.72
C LEU A 178 27.63 13.57 -1.54
N TRP A 179 28.52 12.87 -2.25
CA TRP A 179 28.55 11.40 -2.28
C TRP A 179 28.79 10.77 -0.92
N ALA A 180 29.67 11.33 -0.10
CA ALA A 180 29.89 10.83 1.27
C ALA A 180 28.62 10.97 2.13
N ARG A 181 27.88 12.07 1.97
CA ARG A 181 26.61 12.29 2.66
C ARG A 181 25.50 11.36 2.14
N LEU A 182 25.48 11.09 0.83
CA LEU A 182 24.56 10.11 0.25
C LEU A 182 24.84 8.70 0.77
N LEU A 183 26.12 8.30 0.86
CA LEU A 183 26.50 7.04 1.49
C LEU A 183 26.05 6.99 2.95
N LYS A 184 26.35 8.04 3.74
CA LYS A 184 25.95 8.14 5.14
C LYS A 184 24.45 7.97 5.31
N ASN A 185 23.64 8.65 4.49
CA ASN A 185 22.19 8.54 4.54
C ASN A 185 21.70 7.13 4.15
N ASN A 186 22.19 6.57 3.05
CA ASN A 186 21.76 5.28 2.56
C ASN A 186 22.19 4.11 3.45
N PHE A 187 23.30 4.24 4.17
CA PHE A 187 23.77 3.26 5.14
C PHE A 187 23.21 3.49 6.55
N ALA A 188 22.49 4.59 6.79
CA ALA A 188 21.89 4.85 8.09
C ALA A 188 21.01 3.68 8.60
N PRO A 189 20.15 3.01 7.79
CA PRO A 189 19.38 1.87 8.27
C PRO A 189 20.22 0.72 8.82
N LEU A 190 21.45 0.58 8.35
CA LEU A 190 22.39 -0.44 8.82
C LEU A 190 23.15 0.01 10.07
N THR A 191 23.59 1.28 10.08
CA THR A 191 24.51 1.81 11.10
C THR A 191 23.81 2.23 12.38
N VAL A 192 22.53 2.60 12.34
CA VAL A 192 21.76 2.96 13.54
C VAL A 192 21.28 1.75 14.35
N GLY A 193 21.39 0.54 13.79
CA GLY A 193 21.04 -0.71 14.45
C GLY A 193 19.54 -0.99 14.48
N GLN A 194 19.13 -1.88 15.39
CA GLN A 194 17.73 -2.31 15.55
C GLN A 194 17.03 -1.59 16.70
N PHE A 195 15.72 -1.47 16.60
CA PHE A 195 14.87 -0.72 17.51
C PHE A 195 13.91 -1.60 18.30
N ASP A 196 13.60 -1.20 19.52
CA ASP A 196 12.59 -1.85 20.36
C ASP A 196 11.18 -1.52 19.89
N TYR A 197 11.00 -0.28 19.37
CA TYR A 197 9.71 0.24 18.91
C TYR A 197 9.86 0.91 17.54
N ILE A 198 8.96 0.55 16.63
CA ILE A 198 8.83 1.20 15.33
C ILE A 198 7.38 1.68 15.18
N VAL A 199 7.19 2.93 14.79
CA VAL A 199 5.87 3.53 14.56
C VAL A 199 5.91 4.35 13.29
N GLY A 200 4.76 4.48 12.61
CA GLY A 200 4.70 5.32 11.42
C GLY A 200 3.43 5.12 10.60
N ASN A 201 3.33 5.93 9.55
CA ASN A 201 2.31 5.81 8.53
C ASN A 201 2.98 5.51 7.17
N PRO A 202 3.22 4.24 6.85
CA PRO A 202 3.88 3.86 5.61
C PRO A 202 3.04 4.27 4.38
N PRO A 203 3.66 4.50 3.21
CA PRO A 203 2.93 4.92 2.02
C PRO A 203 1.95 3.85 1.52
N TRP A 204 0.68 4.24 1.25
CA TRP A 204 -0.39 3.37 0.76
C TRP A 204 -0.45 3.41 -0.77
N VAL A 205 0.57 2.88 -1.40
CA VAL A 205 0.72 2.88 -2.86
C VAL A 205 0.67 1.44 -3.37
N ASN A 206 -0.22 1.17 -4.31
CA ASN A 206 -0.26 -0.12 -4.97
C ASN A 206 0.96 -0.31 -5.87
N TRP A 207 1.47 -1.54 -5.99
CA TRP A 207 2.59 -1.92 -6.84
C TRP A 207 2.53 -1.32 -8.25
N GLU A 208 1.36 -1.35 -8.89
CA GLU A 208 1.15 -0.85 -10.25
C GLU A 208 1.39 0.65 -10.42
N ASN A 209 1.31 1.40 -9.31
CA ASN A 209 1.51 2.85 -9.27
C ASN A 209 2.93 3.27 -8.84
N LEU A 210 3.79 2.31 -8.51
CA LEU A 210 5.19 2.59 -8.19
C LEU A 210 5.98 2.89 -9.47
N PRO A 211 7.01 3.77 -9.42
CA PRO A 211 7.91 4.01 -10.55
C PRO A 211 8.59 2.71 -11.02
N ASP A 212 8.76 2.54 -12.33
CA ASP A 212 9.33 1.32 -12.93
C ASP A 212 10.70 0.96 -12.37
N GLY A 213 11.57 1.95 -12.13
CA GLY A 213 12.88 1.75 -11.53
C GLY A 213 12.78 1.15 -10.12
N TYR A 214 11.89 1.68 -9.29
CA TYR A 214 11.69 1.20 -7.92
C TYR A 214 11.06 -0.19 -7.90
N ARG A 215 10.10 -0.47 -8.79
CA ARG A 215 9.51 -1.81 -8.96
C ARG A 215 10.58 -2.87 -9.27
N ARG A 216 11.46 -2.59 -10.24
CA ARG A 216 12.57 -3.51 -10.60
C ARG A 216 13.50 -3.76 -9.41
N GLN A 217 13.86 -2.71 -8.70
CA GLN A 217 14.79 -2.79 -7.57
C GLN A 217 14.23 -3.51 -6.34
N THR A 218 12.90 -3.45 -6.12
CA THR A 218 12.24 -4.09 -4.98
C THR A 218 11.58 -5.43 -5.30
N SER A 219 11.56 -5.86 -6.57
CA SER A 219 10.84 -7.06 -7.01
C SER A 219 11.21 -8.33 -6.21
N HIS A 220 12.50 -8.52 -5.93
CA HIS A 220 13.00 -9.66 -5.14
C HIS A 220 12.49 -9.67 -3.70
N LEU A 221 12.23 -8.49 -3.10
CA LEU A 221 11.70 -8.38 -1.73
C LEU A 221 10.23 -8.82 -1.65
N TRP A 222 9.43 -8.50 -2.67
CA TRP A 222 8.04 -8.96 -2.74
C TRP A 222 7.95 -10.48 -2.79
N GLU A 223 8.89 -11.14 -3.48
CA GLU A 223 8.98 -12.61 -3.49
C GLU A 223 9.49 -13.14 -2.15
N ARG A 224 10.58 -12.57 -1.65
CA ARG A 224 11.20 -12.97 -0.38
C ARG A 224 10.17 -12.99 0.76
N TYR A 225 9.33 -11.97 0.83
CA TYR A 225 8.31 -11.88 1.88
C TYR A 225 6.99 -12.57 1.51
N GLY A 226 6.92 -13.26 0.38
CA GLY A 226 5.73 -14.02 -0.04
C GLY A 226 4.50 -13.14 -0.34
N LEU A 227 4.71 -11.87 -0.65
CA LEU A 227 3.67 -10.92 -1.06
C LEU A 227 3.29 -11.08 -2.54
N ALA A 228 4.17 -11.69 -3.33
CA ALA A 228 3.98 -12.03 -4.72
C ALA A 228 4.51 -13.42 -5.03
N ALA A 229 3.93 -14.08 -6.03
CA ALA A 229 4.45 -15.34 -6.57
C ALA A 229 4.80 -15.15 -8.05
N ARG A 230 5.91 -15.78 -8.51
CA ARG A 230 6.22 -15.90 -9.95
C ARG A 230 5.35 -16.99 -10.56
N LYS A 231 4.74 -16.73 -11.72
CA LYS A 231 4.10 -17.75 -12.54
C LYS A 231 4.91 -18.01 -13.81
N GLY A 232 5.27 -19.29 -14.03
CA GLY A 232 5.84 -19.79 -15.28
C GLY A 232 7.35 -19.58 -15.45
N ALA A 233 7.90 -20.16 -16.53
CA ALA A 233 9.33 -20.15 -16.84
C ALA A 233 9.88 -18.78 -17.28
N ASN A 234 9.04 -17.83 -17.63
CA ASN A 234 9.43 -16.45 -17.96
C ASN A 234 9.46 -15.59 -16.70
N ARG A 235 10.66 -15.31 -16.22
CA ARG A 235 10.97 -14.52 -15.02
C ARG A 235 10.45 -13.06 -15.03
N GLU A 236 9.87 -12.58 -16.12
CA GLU A 236 9.46 -11.18 -16.30
C GLU A 236 7.98 -10.88 -16.03
N GLN A 237 7.13 -11.89 -15.87
CA GLN A 237 5.71 -11.67 -15.57
C GLN A 237 5.39 -11.90 -14.09
N PHE A 238 5.47 -10.84 -13.31
CA PHE A 238 4.97 -10.82 -11.95
C PHE A 238 3.44 -10.87 -11.93
N GLU A 239 2.84 -11.81 -11.19
CA GLU A 239 1.39 -11.81 -10.94
C GLU A 239 0.90 -10.68 -10.01
N LEU A 240 1.75 -9.73 -9.68
CA LEU A 240 1.40 -8.54 -8.90
C LEU A 240 0.33 -7.67 -9.56
N GLY A 241 0.23 -7.66 -10.90
CA GLY A 241 -0.73 -6.83 -11.63
C GLY A 241 -2.20 -7.22 -11.49
N LYS A 242 -2.52 -8.43 -11.02
CA LYS A 242 -3.90 -8.87 -10.74
C LYS A 242 -4.30 -8.74 -9.28
N LYS A 243 -3.34 -8.70 -8.36
CA LYS A 243 -3.56 -8.54 -6.93
C LYS A 243 -3.00 -7.17 -6.54
N LYS A 244 -3.87 -6.25 -6.15
CA LYS A 244 -3.49 -4.90 -5.67
C LYS A 244 -2.66 -5.02 -4.39
N SER A 245 -1.37 -5.28 -4.54
CA SER A 245 -0.43 -5.39 -3.42
C SER A 245 0.04 -3.99 -3.02
N ASP A 246 -0.09 -3.67 -1.74
CA ASP A 246 0.18 -2.37 -1.16
C ASP A 246 1.61 -2.29 -0.63
N LEU A 247 2.33 -1.21 -0.92
CA LEU A 247 3.71 -0.98 -0.46
C LEU A 247 3.81 -1.00 1.07
N SER A 248 2.78 -0.60 1.79
CA SER A 248 2.76 -0.65 3.26
C SER A 248 2.93 -2.09 3.79
N ALA A 249 2.45 -3.10 3.06
CA ALA A 249 2.68 -4.50 3.41
C ALA A 249 4.16 -4.89 3.26
N LEU A 250 4.80 -4.48 2.16
CA LEU A 250 6.23 -4.73 1.96
C LEU A 250 7.06 -4.01 3.02
N MET A 251 6.77 -2.72 3.26
CA MET A 251 7.49 -1.94 4.28
C MET A 251 7.32 -2.55 5.67
N THR A 252 6.12 -3.01 6.04
CA THR A 252 5.91 -3.67 7.34
C THR A 252 6.83 -4.86 7.53
N LEU A 253 6.94 -5.74 6.53
CA LEU A 253 7.76 -6.95 6.63
C LEU A 253 9.26 -6.66 6.55
N SER A 254 9.69 -5.80 5.63
CA SER A 254 11.12 -5.46 5.47
C SER A 254 11.67 -4.70 6.68
N VAL A 255 10.90 -3.75 7.22
CA VAL A 255 11.29 -3.00 8.43
C VAL A 255 11.29 -3.89 9.67
N ALA A 256 10.30 -4.78 9.81
CA ALA A 256 10.29 -5.76 10.90
C ALA A 256 11.46 -6.75 10.81
N ASP A 257 11.87 -7.12 9.59
CA ASP A 257 13.02 -8.00 9.37
C ASP A 257 14.34 -7.32 9.76
N ALA A 258 14.64 -6.19 9.13
CA ALA A 258 15.93 -5.53 9.22
C ALA A 258 16.12 -4.70 10.49
N LEU A 259 15.08 -3.98 10.93
CA LEU A 259 15.20 -2.87 11.88
C LEU A 259 14.52 -3.12 13.22
N LEU A 260 13.66 -4.14 13.35
CA LEU A 260 12.98 -4.45 14.61
C LEU A 260 13.75 -5.52 15.38
N LYS A 261 14.06 -5.25 16.64
CA LYS A 261 14.67 -6.24 17.56
C LYS A 261 13.76 -7.45 17.77
N PRO A 262 14.31 -8.61 18.17
CA PRO A 262 13.52 -9.70 18.74
C PRO A 262 12.66 -9.19 19.89
N ASN A 263 11.39 -9.61 19.94
CA ASN A 263 10.36 -9.11 20.88
C ASN A 263 10.00 -7.62 20.76
N GLY A 264 10.60 -6.89 19.85
CA GLY A 264 10.25 -5.50 19.56
C GLY A 264 8.82 -5.36 19.01
N ARG A 265 8.26 -4.17 19.10
CA ARG A 265 6.88 -3.86 18.66
C ARG A 265 6.87 -2.85 17.52
N LEU A 266 6.00 -3.10 16.56
CA LEU A 266 5.78 -2.23 15.42
C LEU A 266 4.31 -1.81 15.38
N GLY A 267 4.04 -0.51 15.33
CA GLY A 267 2.70 0.08 15.22
C GLY A 267 2.57 0.91 13.95
N PHE A 268 1.83 0.43 12.95
CA PHE A 268 1.64 1.12 11.69
C PHE A 268 0.18 1.47 11.41
N VAL A 269 0.02 2.64 10.80
CA VAL A 269 -1.25 3.03 10.16
C VAL A 269 -1.29 2.35 8.77
N ILE A 270 -2.24 1.45 8.57
CA ILE A 270 -2.36 0.62 7.35
C ILE A 270 -3.73 0.77 6.70
N THR A 271 -3.85 0.30 5.47
CA THR A 271 -5.17 0.11 4.86
C THR A 271 -5.83 -1.15 5.43
N GLN A 272 -7.09 -1.05 5.86
CA GLN A 272 -7.87 -2.20 6.36
C GLN A 272 -7.94 -3.35 5.33
N SER A 273 -7.78 -3.04 4.05
CA SER A 273 -7.76 -4.01 2.95
C SER A 273 -6.72 -5.12 3.14
N LEU A 274 -5.60 -4.84 3.82
CA LEU A 274 -4.58 -5.85 4.15
C LEU A 274 -5.13 -6.97 5.04
N LEU A 275 -6.15 -6.68 5.83
CA LEU A 275 -6.78 -7.66 6.72
C LEU A 275 -8.02 -8.33 6.10
N LYS A 276 -8.67 -7.68 5.11
CA LYS A 276 -10.01 -8.04 4.65
C LYS A 276 -10.09 -8.59 3.22
N THR A 277 -9.03 -8.49 2.42
CA THR A 277 -9.09 -8.89 1.00
C THR A 277 -8.26 -10.13 0.71
N GLU A 278 -8.70 -10.95 -0.24
CA GLU A 278 -7.96 -12.12 -0.74
C GLU A 278 -6.57 -11.73 -1.27
N ALA A 279 -6.45 -10.57 -1.90
CA ALA A 279 -5.20 -10.08 -2.46
C ALA A 279 -4.06 -9.98 -1.45
N ALA A 280 -4.39 -9.76 -0.18
CA ALA A 280 -3.42 -9.60 0.90
C ALA A 280 -3.12 -10.90 1.69
N ALA A 281 -3.45 -12.08 1.15
CA ALA A 281 -3.18 -13.36 1.81
C ALA A 281 -1.70 -13.53 2.19
N GLY A 282 -0.78 -13.09 1.32
CA GLY A 282 0.68 -13.14 1.59
C GLY A 282 1.07 -12.38 2.86
N PHE A 283 0.49 -11.20 3.07
CA PHE A 283 0.72 -10.39 4.26
C PHE A 283 0.18 -11.06 5.53
N ARG A 284 -1.00 -11.68 5.47
CA ARG A 284 -1.62 -12.37 6.60
C ARG A 284 -0.95 -13.68 7.01
N ARG A 285 0.13 -14.10 6.35
CA ARG A 285 1.01 -15.14 6.89
C ARG A 285 1.65 -14.71 8.20
N PHE A 286 1.79 -13.42 8.44
CA PHE A 286 2.46 -12.82 9.59
C PHE A 286 3.78 -13.50 9.92
N ARG A 287 4.63 -13.65 8.89
CA ARG A 287 5.94 -14.27 8.97
C ARG A 287 6.94 -13.56 8.07
N ILE A 288 8.17 -13.51 8.52
CA ILE A 288 9.32 -13.04 7.75
C ILE A 288 10.10 -14.27 7.31
N SER A 289 10.17 -14.52 6.01
CA SER A 289 10.95 -15.64 5.46
C SER A 289 12.44 -15.35 5.56
N GLN A 290 13.21 -16.36 5.99
CA GLN A 290 14.67 -16.32 6.08
C GLN A 290 15.27 -17.21 4.97
N PRO A 291 15.74 -16.66 3.84
CA PRO A 291 16.18 -17.46 2.69
C PRO A 291 17.37 -18.36 3.00
N SER A 292 18.28 -17.93 3.90
CA SER A 292 19.52 -18.64 4.23
C SER A 292 19.33 -19.89 5.09
N SER A 293 18.30 -19.94 5.93
CA SER A 293 18.04 -21.08 6.83
C SER A 293 16.81 -21.89 6.46
N GLY A 294 15.96 -21.38 5.57
CA GLY A 294 14.63 -21.95 5.31
C GLY A 294 13.60 -21.71 6.43
N ASP A 295 14.01 -21.06 7.51
CA ASP A 295 13.17 -20.74 8.65
C ASP A 295 12.30 -19.50 8.39
N SER A 296 11.39 -19.24 9.30
CA SER A 296 10.62 -18.00 9.28
C SER A 296 10.47 -17.42 10.69
N ILE A 297 10.65 -16.11 10.80
CA ILE A 297 10.41 -15.39 12.05
C ILE A 297 8.91 -15.04 12.11
N PRO A 298 8.17 -15.52 13.11
CA PRO A 298 6.77 -15.20 13.25
C PRO A 298 6.56 -13.75 13.73
N LEU A 299 5.42 -13.18 13.32
CA LEU A 299 4.93 -11.88 13.78
C LEU A 299 3.58 -12.07 14.48
N ARG A 300 3.46 -11.58 15.69
CA ARG A 300 2.22 -11.62 16.46
C ARG A 300 1.47 -10.32 16.30
N VAL A 301 0.25 -10.37 15.78
CA VAL A 301 -0.67 -9.24 15.84
C VAL A 301 -1.20 -9.13 17.26
N LEU A 302 -0.88 -8.03 17.92
CA LEU A 302 -1.29 -7.77 19.30
C LEU A 302 -2.67 -7.12 19.36
N HIS A 303 -2.92 -6.17 18.47
CA HIS A 303 -4.13 -5.37 18.44
C HIS A 303 -4.35 -4.69 17.09
N VAL A 304 -5.61 -4.43 16.76
CA VAL A 304 -5.99 -3.60 15.60
C VAL A 304 -7.04 -2.59 16.02
N ASP A 305 -6.81 -1.31 15.71
CA ASP A 305 -7.79 -0.24 15.80
C ASP A 305 -8.36 0.06 14.41
N ASP A 306 -9.65 -0.19 14.20
CA ASP A 306 -10.36 0.08 12.97
C ASP A 306 -10.95 1.49 12.99
N MET A 307 -10.41 2.36 12.16
CA MET A 307 -10.80 3.77 12.07
C MET A 307 -11.62 4.09 10.82
N VAL A 308 -12.17 3.09 10.14
CA VAL A 308 -12.91 3.25 8.88
C VAL A 308 -14.07 4.26 9.01
N SER A 309 -14.76 4.25 10.16
CA SER A 309 -15.88 5.18 10.40
C SER A 309 -15.44 6.62 10.68
N LEU A 310 -14.18 6.84 11.01
CA LEU A 310 -13.65 8.17 11.34
C LEU A 310 -13.10 8.91 10.12
N GLN A 311 -12.58 8.17 9.12
CA GLN A 311 -11.88 8.74 7.96
C GLN A 311 -10.82 9.77 8.40
N PRO A 312 -9.76 9.35 9.12
CA PRO A 312 -8.85 10.25 9.82
C PRO A 312 -7.95 11.10 8.89
N PHE A 313 -8.03 10.91 7.57
CA PHE A 313 -7.23 11.66 6.59
C PHE A 313 -8.13 12.38 5.58
N GLU A 314 -7.90 13.67 5.43
CA GLU A 314 -8.61 14.50 4.47
C GLU A 314 -8.33 14.04 3.03
N GLY A 315 -9.38 13.96 2.21
CA GLY A 315 -9.27 13.54 0.80
C GLY A 315 -8.93 12.06 0.57
N ALA A 316 -8.63 11.29 1.60
CA ALA A 316 -8.34 9.86 1.47
C ALA A 316 -9.63 9.03 1.55
N SER A 317 -9.91 8.25 0.50
CA SER A 317 -11.03 7.29 0.49
C SER A 317 -10.65 5.92 1.06
N ASN A 318 -9.41 5.72 1.48
CA ASN A 318 -8.91 4.47 1.99
C ASN A 318 -9.47 4.15 3.37
N ARG A 319 -9.83 2.88 3.57
CA ARG A 319 -10.24 2.37 4.89
C ARG A 319 -9.02 2.23 5.78
N THR A 320 -8.95 3.02 6.84
CA THR A 320 -7.79 3.12 7.71
C THR A 320 -7.91 2.20 8.93
N ALA A 321 -6.81 1.56 9.28
CA ALA A 321 -6.65 0.83 10.54
C ALA A 321 -5.25 1.07 11.12
N VAL A 322 -5.10 0.98 12.44
CA VAL A 322 -3.80 0.92 13.11
C VAL A 322 -3.58 -0.51 13.57
N MET A 323 -2.43 -1.07 13.22
CA MET A 323 -2.08 -2.44 13.58
C MET A 323 -0.80 -2.45 14.42
N VAL A 324 -0.82 -3.17 15.53
CA VAL A 324 0.36 -3.38 16.39
C VAL A 324 0.82 -4.82 16.29
N LEU A 325 2.09 -5.00 15.91
CA LEU A 325 2.77 -6.28 15.78
C LEU A 325 3.89 -6.44 16.80
N GLN A 326 4.23 -7.69 17.14
CA GLN A 326 5.42 -8.07 17.88
C GLN A 326 6.21 -9.10 17.08
N LYS A 327 7.54 -8.93 16.99
CA LYS A 327 8.46 -9.88 16.32
C LYS A 327 8.81 -11.03 17.25
N GLY A 328 8.86 -12.26 16.70
CA GLY A 328 9.36 -13.44 17.40
C GLY A 328 8.29 -14.34 18.03
N ALA A 329 7.02 -13.99 17.93
CA ALA A 329 5.92 -14.82 18.40
C ALA A 329 4.83 -14.98 17.33
N PRO A 330 4.14 -16.13 17.22
CA PRO A 330 3.07 -16.34 16.27
C PRO A 330 1.79 -15.57 16.65
N THR A 331 1.03 -15.16 15.64
CA THR A 331 -0.30 -14.59 15.85
C THR A 331 -1.24 -15.65 16.41
N THR A 332 -1.91 -15.33 17.50
CA THR A 332 -2.93 -16.18 18.13
C THR A 332 -4.31 -15.57 17.93
N TYR A 333 -5.26 -16.40 17.56
CA TYR A 333 -6.64 -15.97 17.34
C TYR A 333 -7.55 -16.37 18.52
N PRO A 334 -8.56 -15.57 18.83
CA PRO A 334 -8.94 -14.33 18.17
C PRO A 334 -8.03 -13.15 18.53
N VAL A 335 -7.73 -12.29 17.55
CA VAL A 335 -6.97 -11.05 17.76
C VAL A 335 -7.90 -9.97 18.33
N PRO A 336 -7.50 -9.22 19.36
CA PRO A 336 -8.23 -8.05 19.83
C PRO A 336 -8.40 -6.99 18.72
N TYR A 337 -9.61 -6.51 18.53
CA TYR A 337 -9.98 -5.61 17.44
C TYR A 337 -10.94 -4.54 17.96
N THR A 338 -10.53 -3.27 17.93
CA THR A 338 -11.36 -2.16 18.38
C THR A 338 -11.91 -1.40 17.20
N VAL A 339 -13.24 -1.27 17.11
CA VAL A 339 -13.88 -0.44 16.10
C VAL A 339 -14.18 0.93 16.69
N TRP A 340 -13.58 1.97 16.10
CA TRP A 340 -13.86 3.36 16.46
C TRP A 340 -15.08 3.86 15.69
N ARG A 341 -16.10 4.26 16.38
CA ARG A 341 -17.35 4.74 15.80
C ARG A 341 -17.68 6.13 16.33
N LYS A 342 -18.01 7.03 15.41
CA LYS A 342 -18.45 8.38 15.77
C LYS A 342 -19.78 8.33 16.53
N VAL A 343 -19.86 9.03 17.66
CA VAL A 343 -21.11 9.20 18.40
C VAL A 343 -22.08 10.06 17.57
N LYS A 344 -23.37 9.72 17.56
CA LYS A 344 -24.37 10.45 16.81
C LYS A 344 -24.44 11.91 17.28
N GLY A 345 -24.27 12.84 16.36
CA GLY A 345 -24.27 14.29 16.63
C GLY A 345 -22.91 14.86 17.06
N ALA A 346 -21.93 14.05 17.40
CA ALA A 346 -20.59 14.53 17.72
C ALA A 346 -19.87 15.07 16.48
N ARG A 347 -19.07 16.12 16.66
CA ARG A 347 -18.26 16.75 15.62
C ARG A 347 -16.81 16.81 16.07
N PHE A 348 -15.91 16.53 15.17
CA PHE A 348 -14.46 16.77 15.28
C PHE A 348 -13.91 17.03 13.89
N THR A 349 -12.79 17.72 13.82
CA THR A 349 -12.07 18.08 12.59
C THR A 349 -10.71 17.38 12.57
N TYR A 350 -9.95 17.60 11.51
CA TYR A 350 -8.57 17.07 11.43
C TYR A 350 -7.60 17.75 12.41
N ASP A 351 -7.96 18.93 12.94
CA ASP A 351 -7.19 19.67 13.94
C ASP A 351 -7.62 19.35 15.38
N SER A 352 -8.60 18.47 15.56
CA SER A 352 -9.08 18.09 16.90
C SER A 352 -8.02 17.30 17.68
N THR A 353 -7.91 17.60 18.96
CA THR A 353 -7.02 16.88 19.87
C THR A 353 -7.48 15.44 20.05
N LEU A 354 -6.57 14.56 20.51
CA LEU A 354 -6.90 13.17 20.81
C LEU A 354 -8.03 13.07 21.86
N GLU A 355 -8.03 13.95 22.86
CA GLU A 355 -9.09 13.95 23.88
C GLU A 355 -10.46 14.28 23.30
N GLU A 356 -10.53 15.25 22.41
CA GLU A 356 -11.78 15.61 21.71
C GLU A 356 -12.27 14.46 20.84
N VAL A 357 -11.37 13.80 20.11
CA VAL A 357 -11.71 12.62 19.30
C VAL A 357 -12.17 11.47 20.20
N ILE A 358 -11.52 11.25 21.35
CA ILE A 358 -11.90 10.23 22.31
C ILE A 358 -13.32 10.51 22.87
N LYS A 359 -13.64 11.75 23.19
CA LYS A 359 -14.98 12.16 23.67
C LYS A 359 -16.05 12.05 22.59
N ALA A 360 -15.68 12.32 21.32
CA ALA A 360 -16.58 12.27 20.18
C ALA A 360 -16.78 10.87 19.59
N THR A 361 -16.12 9.85 20.13
CA THR A 361 -16.15 8.48 19.59
C THR A 361 -16.43 7.45 20.69
N GLU A 362 -17.04 6.35 20.29
CA GLU A 362 -17.13 5.14 21.10
C GLU A 362 -16.19 4.06 20.53
N ARG A 363 -15.61 3.27 21.42
CA ARG A 363 -14.74 2.15 21.07
C ARG A 363 -15.44 0.84 21.33
N LEU A 364 -15.76 0.13 20.25
CA LEU A 364 -16.48 -1.14 20.33
C LEU A 364 -15.49 -2.29 20.34
N ASN A 365 -15.54 -3.11 21.37
CA ASN A 365 -14.69 -4.29 21.49
C ASN A 365 -15.19 -5.40 20.57
N PHE A 366 -14.42 -5.66 19.52
CA PHE A 366 -14.57 -6.74 18.58
C PHE A 366 -13.39 -7.70 18.72
N VAL A 367 -13.47 -8.80 18.03
CA VAL A 367 -12.35 -9.72 17.80
C VAL A 367 -12.27 -10.05 16.32
N ALA A 368 -11.07 -10.42 15.88
CA ALA A 368 -10.79 -10.80 14.51
C ALA A 368 -10.20 -12.20 14.46
N GLU A 369 -10.64 -12.99 13.50
CA GLU A 369 -10.09 -14.31 13.20
C GLU A 369 -10.24 -14.63 11.69
N PRO A 370 -9.46 -15.56 11.11
CA PRO A 370 -9.62 -15.97 9.73
C PRO A 370 -11.05 -16.43 9.45
N VAL A 371 -11.61 -16.07 8.28
CA VAL A 371 -12.91 -16.56 7.82
C VAL A 371 -12.87 -18.08 7.73
N ASP A 372 -11.82 -18.63 7.14
CA ASP A 372 -11.52 -20.06 7.15
C ASP A 372 -10.51 -20.39 8.25
N PRO A 373 -10.91 -21.12 9.32
CA PRO A 373 -9.99 -21.50 10.39
C PRO A 373 -8.84 -22.41 9.95
N SER A 374 -9.02 -23.15 8.84
CA SER A 374 -7.98 -24.03 8.27
C SER A 374 -6.94 -23.25 7.45
N ASP A 375 -7.28 -22.03 7.00
CA ASP A 375 -6.39 -21.13 6.28
C ASP A 375 -6.18 -19.82 7.06
N PRO A 376 -5.10 -19.70 7.83
CA PRO A 376 -4.81 -18.47 8.59
C PRO A 376 -4.55 -17.25 7.70
N THR A 377 -4.36 -17.46 6.38
CA THR A 377 -4.17 -16.36 5.41
C THR A 377 -5.47 -15.87 4.81
N SER A 378 -6.60 -16.53 5.08
CA SER A 378 -7.93 -16.10 4.62
C SER A 378 -8.29 -14.72 5.18
N PRO A 379 -9.18 -13.96 4.52
CA PRO A 379 -9.65 -12.67 5.03
C PRO A 379 -10.16 -12.75 6.46
N TRP A 380 -9.98 -11.68 7.23
CA TRP A 380 -10.43 -11.67 8.62
C TRP A 380 -11.94 -11.40 8.74
N LEU A 381 -12.59 -12.26 9.48
CA LEU A 381 -13.91 -12.04 10.07
C LEU A 381 -13.77 -11.21 11.34
N THR A 382 -14.50 -10.10 11.43
CA THR A 382 -14.51 -9.26 12.64
C THR A 382 -15.93 -9.13 13.16
N ALA A 383 -16.14 -9.41 14.43
CA ALA A 383 -17.42 -9.28 15.09
C ALA A 383 -17.25 -9.15 16.60
N ARG A 384 -18.33 -8.84 17.31
CA ARG A 384 -18.37 -8.97 18.77
C ARG A 384 -18.10 -10.43 19.16
N PRO A 385 -17.39 -10.72 20.26
CA PRO A 385 -17.00 -12.08 20.62
C PRO A 385 -18.14 -13.11 20.60
N LYS A 386 -19.32 -12.73 21.11
CA LYS A 386 -20.49 -13.61 21.11
C LYS A 386 -21.08 -13.86 19.72
N ALA A 387 -20.94 -12.91 18.79
CA ALA A 387 -21.49 -12.99 17.45
C ALA A 387 -20.65 -13.88 16.52
N ILE A 388 -19.34 -14.01 16.73
CA ILE A 388 -18.46 -14.85 15.90
C ILE A 388 -18.99 -16.28 15.76
N LYS A 389 -19.40 -16.90 16.87
CA LYS A 389 -19.95 -18.27 16.88
C LYS A 389 -21.22 -18.40 16.05
N ALA A 390 -22.09 -17.38 16.09
CA ALA A 390 -23.32 -17.37 15.28
C ALA A 390 -23.02 -17.17 13.78
N ILE A 391 -22.12 -16.25 13.46
CA ILE A 391 -21.71 -15.99 12.08
C ILE A 391 -21.08 -17.24 11.44
N ARG A 392 -20.23 -17.97 12.18
CA ARG A 392 -19.61 -19.21 11.70
C ARG A 392 -20.62 -20.30 11.30
N LYS A 393 -21.80 -20.33 11.93
CA LYS A 393 -22.85 -21.30 11.57
C LYS A 393 -23.46 -21.04 10.20
N VAL A 394 -23.39 -19.81 9.70
CA VAL A 394 -23.93 -19.41 8.39
C VAL A 394 -22.84 -19.20 7.34
N LEU A 395 -21.57 -19.27 7.74
CA LEU A 395 -20.45 -19.29 6.79
C LEU A 395 -20.24 -20.68 6.23
N GLY A 396 -19.96 -20.76 4.96
CA GLY A 396 -19.67 -22.01 4.27
C GLY A 396 -19.93 -21.91 2.77
N LYS A 397 -19.86 -23.04 2.11
CA LYS A 397 -20.18 -23.13 0.68
C LYS A 397 -21.69 -22.94 0.51
N SER A 398 -22.07 -21.98 -0.32
CA SER A 398 -23.48 -21.74 -0.67
C SER A 398 -23.88 -22.61 -1.87
N ASP A 399 -25.09 -23.14 -1.85
CA ASP A 399 -25.72 -23.78 -3.00
C ASP A 399 -26.12 -22.74 -4.07
N TYR A 400 -26.13 -21.46 -3.70
CA TYR A 400 -26.45 -20.36 -4.60
C TYR A 400 -25.16 -19.68 -5.11
N VAL A 401 -25.16 -19.42 -6.42
CA VAL A 401 -24.05 -18.69 -7.06
C VAL A 401 -24.47 -17.24 -7.28
N ALA A 402 -23.65 -16.32 -6.73
CA ALA A 402 -23.86 -14.89 -6.93
C ALA A 402 -23.27 -14.45 -8.28
N HIS A 403 -24.06 -13.73 -9.05
CA HIS A 403 -23.66 -13.19 -10.34
C HIS A 403 -23.70 -11.65 -10.31
N ALA A 404 -22.77 -11.01 -11.04
CA ALA A 404 -22.87 -9.58 -11.31
C ALA A 404 -24.04 -9.29 -12.25
N GLY A 405 -24.63 -8.11 -12.13
CA GLY A 405 -25.60 -7.63 -13.13
C GLY A 405 -24.90 -7.23 -14.43
N VAL A 406 -25.69 -6.94 -15.44
CA VAL A 406 -25.21 -6.54 -16.77
C VAL A 406 -24.22 -5.38 -16.68
N TYR A 407 -23.05 -5.55 -17.28
CA TYR A 407 -22.01 -4.54 -17.27
C TYR A 407 -21.85 -3.86 -18.63
N THR A 408 -22.17 -2.56 -18.67
CA THR A 408 -22.15 -1.72 -19.89
C THR A 408 -20.77 -1.19 -20.26
N GLY A 409 -19.75 -1.40 -19.41
CA GLY A 409 -18.42 -0.83 -19.60
C GLY A 409 -18.35 0.69 -19.39
N GLY A 410 -19.27 1.25 -18.60
CA GLY A 410 -19.38 2.68 -18.33
C GLY A 410 -20.29 3.45 -19.29
N ALA A 411 -20.81 2.80 -20.36
CA ALA A 411 -21.71 3.43 -21.32
C ALA A 411 -23.19 3.30 -20.91
N ASN A 412 -23.52 3.51 -19.64
CA ASN A 412 -24.88 3.41 -19.15
C ASN A 412 -25.85 4.28 -19.95
N ALA A 413 -25.46 5.50 -20.29
CA ALA A 413 -26.29 6.45 -21.06
C ALA A 413 -26.64 6.01 -22.48
N VAL A 414 -26.00 4.95 -22.99
CA VAL A 414 -26.38 4.36 -24.28
C VAL A 414 -27.41 3.24 -24.08
N TYR A 415 -27.25 2.45 -23.03
CA TYR A 415 -28.07 1.24 -22.84
C TYR A 415 -29.26 1.43 -21.93
N TRP A 416 -29.20 2.39 -21.01
CA TRP A 416 -30.31 2.71 -20.11
C TRP A 416 -31.26 3.68 -20.77
N VAL A 417 -32.53 3.33 -20.81
CA VAL A 417 -33.56 4.10 -21.53
C VAL A 417 -34.84 4.20 -20.71
N ASP A 418 -35.58 5.27 -20.95
CA ASP A 418 -36.97 5.41 -20.55
C ASP A 418 -37.88 5.13 -21.75
N ILE A 419 -38.98 4.42 -21.55
CA ILE A 419 -40.00 4.26 -22.56
C ILE A 419 -40.86 5.53 -22.59
N VAL A 420 -40.84 6.22 -23.71
CA VAL A 420 -41.65 7.44 -23.92
C VAL A 420 -43.10 7.04 -24.25
N TYR A 421 -43.29 6.15 -25.24
CA TYR A 421 -44.58 5.51 -25.55
C TYR A 421 -44.38 4.26 -26.41
N LYS A 422 -45.44 3.43 -26.43
CA LYS A 422 -45.53 2.24 -27.29
C LYS A 422 -46.38 2.56 -28.52
N ARG A 423 -45.86 2.26 -29.68
CA ARG A 423 -46.52 2.49 -30.94
C ARG A 423 -47.55 1.40 -31.27
N PRO A 424 -48.58 1.72 -32.07
CA PRO A 424 -49.57 0.72 -32.51
C PRO A 424 -49.00 -0.42 -33.37
N ASP A 425 -47.87 -0.16 -34.06
CA ASP A 425 -47.14 -1.15 -34.87
C ASP A 425 -46.23 -2.09 -34.04
N GLY A 426 -46.32 -2.01 -32.71
CA GLY A 426 -45.55 -2.85 -31.79
C GLY A 426 -44.17 -2.33 -31.45
N LEU A 427 -43.65 -1.31 -32.13
CA LEU A 427 -42.40 -0.69 -31.82
C LEU A 427 -42.48 0.22 -30.58
N VAL A 428 -41.35 0.51 -29.99
CA VAL A 428 -41.24 1.31 -28.74
C VAL A 428 -40.39 2.53 -28.98
N VAL A 429 -40.92 3.70 -28.61
CA VAL A 429 -40.11 4.95 -28.60
C VAL A 429 -39.44 5.05 -27.24
N VAL A 430 -38.12 5.14 -27.28
CA VAL A 430 -37.27 5.22 -26.08
C VAL A 430 -36.43 6.50 -26.10
N ARG A 431 -36.10 6.98 -24.91
CA ARG A 431 -35.15 8.07 -24.69
C ARG A 431 -34.05 7.58 -23.79
N ASN A 432 -32.79 7.80 -24.17
CA ASN A 432 -31.66 7.38 -23.35
C ASN A 432 -31.51 8.24 -22.08
N ILE A 433 -31.07 7.60 -20.98
CA ILE A 433 -30.89 8.24 -19.68
C ILE A 433 -29.46 8.74 -19.58
N THR A 434 -29.27 10.07 -19.69
CA THR A 434 -27.94 10.71 -19.64
C THR A 434 -27.57 11.21 -18.24
N GLU A 435 -28.57 11.37 -17.35
CA GLU A 435 -28.38 11.83 -15.98
C GLU A 435 -27.47 10.89 -15.16
N GLY A 436 -26.45 11.44 -14.53
CA GLY A 436 -25.49 10.68 -13.70
C GLY A 436 -24.59 9.72 -14.48
N ALA A 437 -24.56 9.80 -15.81
CA ALA A 437 -23.73 8.94 -16.63
C ALA A 437 -22.24 9.30 -16.54
N LYS A 438 -21.39 8.28 -16.40
CA LYS A 438 -19.92 8.44 -16.37
C LYS A 438 -19.37 8.89 -17.73
N VAL A 439 -19.91 8.33 -18.81
CA VAL A 439 -19.58 8.71 -20.19
C VAL A 439 -20.73 9.58 -20.70
N LYS A 440 -20.42 10.82 -21.03
CA LYS A 440 -21.42 11.78 -21.57
C LYS A 440 -21.71 11.44 -23.03
N VAL A 441 -22.98 11.41 -23.37
CA VAL A 441 -23.52 11.26 -24.73
C VAL A 441 -24.72 12.19 -24.88
N ASP A 442 -25.09 12.49 -26.12
CA ASP A 442 -26.27 13.29 -26.39
C ASP A 442 -27.54 12.55 -25.99
N GLU A 443 -28.53 13.29 -25.52
CA GLU A 443 -29.87 12.77 -25.32
C GLU A 443 -30.55 12.58 -26.67
N VAL A 444 -31.03 11.39 -26.94
CA VAL A 444 -31.73 11.04 -28.17
C VAL A 444 -33.03 10.29 -27.88
N THR A 445 -34.03 10.55 -28.68
CA THR A 445 -35.31 9.83 -28.66
C THR A 445 -35.43 9.09 -29.97
N GLU A 446 -35.52 7.76 -29.90
CA GLU A 446 -35.51 6.87 -31.06
C GLU A 446 -36.51 5.71 -30.89
N THR A 447 -36.92 5.15 -32.03
CA THR A 447 -37.77 3.98 -32.08
C THR A 447 -36.91 2.72 -32.11
N VAL A 448 -37.23 1.72 -31.29
CA VAL A 448 -36.51 0.43 -31.22
C VAL A 448 -37.51 -0.73 -31.17
N GLU A 449 -37.01 -1.93 -31.44
CA GLU A 449 -37.75 -3.17 -31.28
C GLU A 449 -37.89 -3.51 -29.78
N PRO A 450 -39.06 -3.99 -29.33
CA PRO A 450 -39.31 -4.29 -27.91
C PRO A 450 -38.56 -5.49 -27.37
N ASP A 451 -38.19 -6.45 -28.25
CA ASP A 451 -37.63 -7.77 -27.86
C ASP A 451 -36.29 -7.66 -27.12
N LEU A 452 -35.54 -6.57 -27.32
CA LEU A 452 -34.24 -6.33 -26.69
C LEU A 452 -34.34 -5.38 -25.49
N LEU A 453 -35.56 -4.97 -25.10
CA LEU A 453 -35.78 -4.10 -23.94
C LEU A 453 -36.19 -4.91 -22.71
N TYR A 454 -35.44 -4.76 -21.65
CA TYR A 454 -35.67 -5.43 -20.38
C TYR A 454 -35.83 -4.43 -19.23
N PRO A 455 -36.70 -4.72 -18.23
CA PRO A 455 -36.78 -3.90 -17.03
C PRO A 455 -35.41 -3.83 -16.31
N LEU A 456 -34.98 -2.62 -15.95
CA LEU A 456 -33.69 -2.38 -15.30
C LEU A 456 -33.88 -2.13 -13.80
N LEU A 457 -33.22 -2.93 -12.98
CA LEU A 457 -33.03 -2.66 -11.56
C LEU A 457 -31.65 -2.05 -11.32
N ARG A 458 -31.62 -0.85 -10.80
CA ARG A 458 -30.41 -0.15 -10.35
C ARG A 458 -30.25 -0.30 -8.84
N GLY A 459 -29.08 -0.07 -8.26
CA GLY A 459 -28.87 -0.18 -6.82
C GLY A 459 -29.89 0.58 -5.97
N ARG A 460 -30.36 1.76 -6.44
CA ARG A 460 -31.39 2.57 -5.79
C ARG A 460 -32.80 1.97 -5.83
N ASP A 461 -33.04 1.04 -6.75
CA ASP A 461 -34.34 0.40 -6.98
C ASP A 461 -34.55 -0.85 -6.10
N VAL A 462 -33.48 -1.26 -5.39
CA VAL A 462 -33.48 -2.44 -4.52
C VAL A 462 -33.56 -1.96 -3.06
N GLN A 463 -34.64 -2.33 -2.40
CA GLN A 463 -34.90 -2.06 -0.98
C GLN A 463 -35.08 -3.38 -0.22
N ARG A 464 -35.10 -3.33 1.11
CA ARG A 464 -35.34 -4.51 1.94
C ARG A 464 -36.70 -5.12 1.57
N TRP A 465 -36.67 -6.36 1.05
CA TRP A 465 -37.82 -7.15 0.62
C TRP A 465 -38.65 -6.55 -0.52
N LYS A 466 -38.15 -5.55 -1.21
CA LYS A 466 -38.84 -4.93 -2.36
C LYS A 466 -37.83 -4.50 -3.42
N ALA A 467 -38.13 -4.84 -4.67
CA ALA A 467 -37.42 -4.32 -5.82
C ALA A 467 -38.45 -3.97 -6.92
N GLY A 468 -38.26 -2.79 -7.54
CA GLY A 468 -39.14 -2.33 -8.62
C GLY A 468 -38.30 -1.60 -9.67
N PRO A 469 -38.32 -2.04 -10.95
CA PRO A 469 -37.55 -1.39 -12.00
C PRO A 469 -38.03 0.05 -12.21
N SER A 470 -37.09 0.99 -12.26
CA SER A 470 -37.36 2.40 -12.50
C SER A 470 -36.89 2.89 -13.87
N ALA A 471 -36.39 1.98 -14.71
CA ALA A 471 -35.92 2.26 -16.06
C ALA A 471 -35.90 0.96 -16.87
N TRP A 472 -35.48 1.07 -18.12
CA TRP A 472 -35.28 -0.06 -19.03
C TRP A 472 -33.84 -0.13 -19.48
N ILE A 473 -33.40 -1.32 -19.86
CA ILE A 473 -32.08 -1.57 -20.45
C ILE A 473 -32.24 -2.27 -21.80
N LEU A 474 -31.50 -1.77 -22.77
CA LEU A 474 -31.37 -2.39 -24.07
C LEU A 474 -30.24 -3.42 -24.01
N VAL A 475 -30.58 -4.71 -24.23
CA VAL A 475 -29.64 -5.82 -24.13
C VAL A 475 -29.58 -6.51 -25.52
N PRO A 476 -28.52 -6.23 -26.31
CA PRO A 476 -28.33 -6.82 -27.63
C PRO A 476 -27.80 -8.26 -27.56
N HIS A 477 -28.37 -9.05 -26.68
CA HIS A 477 -28.11 -10.47 -26.44
C HIS A 477 -29.43 -11.23 -26.27
N THR A 478 -29.40 -12.52 -26.49
CA THR A 478 -30.53 -13.43 -26.24
C THR A 478 -30.09 -14.60 -25.37
N VAL A 479 -31.06 -15.37 -24.89
CA VAL A 479 -30.74 -16.62 -24.15
C VAL A 479 -29.88 -17.56 -25.01
N GLY A 480 -30.12 -17.60 -26.33
CA GLY A 480 -29.34 -18.44 -27.26
C GLY A 480 -27.94 -17.95 -27.54
N THR A 481 -27.70 -16.62 -27.54
CA THR A 481 -26.37 -16.07 -27.76
C THR A 481 -25.54 -16.02 -26.47
N GLY A 482 -26.19 -16.04 -25.32
CA GLY A 482 -25.54 -16.00 -24.01
C GLY A 482 -24.63 -14.79 -23.85
N TRP A 483 -23.35 -15.03 -23.50
CA TRP A 483 -22.35 -13.97 -23.33
C TRP A 483 -21.91 -13.29 -24.64
N GLN A 484 -22.14 -13.94 -25.78
CA GLN A 484 -21.93 -13.37 -27.11
C GLN A 484 -23.10 -12.46 -27.47
N ALA A 485 -22.79 -11.28 -28.03
CA ALA A 485 -23.84 -10.42 -28.57
C ALA A 485 -24.44 -11.02 -29.84
N ILE A 486 -25.65 -10.61 -30.21
CA ILE A 486 -26.27 -10.93 -31.51
C ILE A 486 -25.28 -10.47 -32.61
N PRO A 487 -24.96 -11.33 -33.61
CA PRO A 487 -24.09 -10.94 -34.72
C PRO A 487 -24.60 -9.73 -35.51
N GLU A 488 -23.69 -8.89 -36.03
CA GLU A 488 -24.08 -7.63 -36.70
C GLU A 488 -25.05 -7.82 -37.86
N GLU A 489 -24.87 -8.84 -38.69
CA GLU A 489 -25.78 -9.14 -39.79
C GLU A 489 -27.19 -9.52 -39.30
N GLN A 490 -27.27 -10.31 -38.24
CA GLN A 490 -28.54 -10.71 -37.65
C GLN A 490 -29.22 -9.52 -36.96
N MET A 491 -28.44 -8.64 -36.32
CA MET A 491 -28.95 -7.41 -35.69
C MET A 491 -29.53 -6.48 -36.76
N GLN A 492 -28.85 -6.28 -37.87
CA GLN A 492 -29.35 -5.46 -38.98
C GLN A 492 -30.63 -6.00 -39.61
N ARG A 493 -30.73 -7.32 -39.75
CA ARG A 493 -31.89 -7.97 -40.35
C ARG A 493 -33.12 -7.97 -39.43
N ASN A 494 -32.92 -8.38 -38.19
CA ASN A 494 -34.03 -8.66 -37.28
C ASN A 494 -34.38 -7.45 -36.38
N TYR A 495 -33.42 -6.57 -36.13
CA TYR A 495 -33.55 -5.40 -35.21
C TYR A 495 -32.99 -4.12 -35.84
N PRO A 496 -33.45 -3.75 -37.06
CA PRO A 496 -32.83 -2.62 -37.80
C PRO A 496 -32.95 -1.28 -37.10
N ARG A 497 -34.00 -1.05 -36.30
CA ARG A 497 -34.17 0.19 -35.54
C ARG A 497 -33.19 0.26 -34.36
N THR A 498 -33.09 -0.80 -33.62
CA THR A 498 -32.11 -0.93 -32.51
C THR A 498 -30.66 -0.85 -33.03
N TRP A 499 -30.38 -1.48 -34.20
CA TRP A 499 -29.11 -1.30 -34.86
C TRP A 499 -28.79 0.17 -35.18
N GLY A 500 -29.75 0.88 -35.78
CA GLY A 500 -29.62 2.30 -36.08
C GLY A 500 -29.31 3.12 -34.83
N TYR A 501 -30.08 2.89 -33.76
CA TYR A 501 -29.85 3.53 -32.46
C TYR A 501 -28.44 3.30 -31.91
N LEU A 502 -28.00 2.04 -31.81
CA LEU A 502 -26.66 1.69 -31.29
C LEU A 502 -25.54 2.21 -32.18
N SER A 503 -25.75 2.25 -33.51
CA SER A 503 -24.76 2.73 -34.46
C SER A 503 -24.44 4.22 -34.30
N ARG A 504 -25.36 5.04 -33.82
CA ARG A 504 -25.12 6.45 -33.47
C ARG A 504 -24.02 6.61 -32.43
N PHE A 505 -23.92 5.65 -31.52
CA PHE A 505 -22.97 5.66 -30.41
C PHE A 505 -21.73 4.75 -30.68
N ARG A 506 -21.55 4.31 -31.92
CA ARG A 506 -20.49 3.33 -32.28
C ARG A 506 -19.11 3.73 -31.77
N GLN A 507 -18.72 4.99 -31.93
CA GLN A 507 -17.42 5.48 -31.49
C GLN A 507 -17.26 5.43 -29.95
N VAL A 508 -18.29 5.80 -29.23
CA VAL A 508 -18.33 5.73 -27.77
C VAL A 508 -18.19 4.28 -27.31
N LEU A 509 -18.92 3.37 -27.96
CA LEU A 509 -18.93 1.95 -27.61
C LEU A 509 -17.61 1.24 -27.91
N LEU A 510 -16.94 1.57 -29.00
CA LEU A 510 -15.59 1.08 -29.35
C LEU A 510 -14.51 1.56 -28.37
N ASN A 511 -14.65 2.75 -27.82
CA ASN A 511 -13.68 3.33 -26.90
C ASN A 511 -13.75 2.79 -25.47
N ARG A 512 -14.75 1.97 -25.15
CA ARG A 512 -14.87 1.36 -23.81
C ARG A 512 -13.68 0.47 -23.48
N VAL A 513 -13.14 0.61 -22.28
CA VAL A 513 -12.09 -0.30 -21.77
C VAL A 513 -12.56 -1.77 -21.82
N ALA A 514 -13.82 -2.01 -21.49
CA ALA A 514 -14.43 -3.34 -21.56
C ALA A 514 -14.38 -3.95 -22.96
N TYR A 515 -14.58 -3.15 -24.02
CA TYR A 515 -14.49 -3.60 -25.40
C TYR A 515 -13.03 -3.91 -25.80
N LYS A 516 -12.11 -3.02 -25.44
CA LYS A 516 -10.67 -3.20 -25.72
C LYS A 516 -10.09 -4.47 -25.07
N LEU A 517 -10.57 -4.84 -23.89
CA LEU A 517 -10.17 -6.07 -23.18
C LEU A 517 -10.70 -7.36 -23.82
N LEU A 518 -11.82 -7.30 -24.57
CA LEU A 518 -12.42 -8.48 -25.23
C LEU A 518 -11.67 -8.90 -26.48
N ARG A 519 -10.68 -8.14 -26.95
CA ARG A 519 -9.94 -8.31 -28.21
C ARG A 519 -10.83 -8.32 -29.45
N MET A 520 -10.27 -7.97 -30.62
CA MET A 520 -11.01 -7.82 -31.89
C MET A 520 -11.81 -9.06 -32.26
N GLY A 521 -13.04 -8.88 -32.77
CA GLY A 521 -13.91 -9.96 -33.24
C GLY A 521 -15.32 -9.99 -32.65
N HIS A 522 -15.64 -9.08 -31.72
CA HIS A 522 -16.99 -8.96 -31.17
C HIS A 522 -17.73 -7.73 -31.71
N PRO A 523 -19.08 -7.77 -31.80
CA PRO A 523 -19.87 -6.59 -32.13
C PRO A 523 -19.59 -5.42 -31.19
N PHE A 524 -19.53 -4.19 -31.70
CA PHE A 524 -19.19 -3.00 -30.92
C PHE A 524 -20.15 -2.71 -29.75
N TYR A 525 -21.35 -3.25 -29.80
CA TYR A 525 -22.41 -3.11 -28.77
C TYR A 525 -22.42 -4.24 -27.75
N ILE A 526 -21.43 -5.15 -27.73
CA ILE A 526 -21.38 -6.25 -26.74
C ILE A 526 -21.42 -5.74 -25.30
N LEU A 527 -22.20 -6.40 -24.46
CA LEU A 527 -22.24 -6.21 -23.02
C LEU A 527 -21.46 -7.33 -22.31
N LYS A 528 -21.02 -7.09 -21.10
CA LYS A 528 -20.37 -8.11 -20.25
C LYS A 528 -21.30 -8.60 -19.14
N ASP A 529 -20.92 -9.71 -18.53
CA ASP A 529 -21.64 -10.35 -17.43
C ASP A 529 -23.07 -10.74 -17.85
N ILE A 530 -23.22 -11.21 -19.09
CA ILE A 530 -24.45 -11.76 -19.65
C ILE A 530 -24.35 -13.29 -19.72
N SER A 531 -25.36 -13.98 -19.22
CA SER A 531 -25.52 -15.44 -19.32
C SER A 531 -26.99 -15.82 -19.13
N THR A 532 -27.27 -17.10 -19.04
CA THR A 532 -28.63 -17.61 -18.83
C THR A 532 -29.31 -17.01 -17.60
N TYR A 533 -28.58 -16.76 -16.52
CA TYR A 533 -29.10 -16.12 -15.31
C TYR A 533 -29.61 -14.68 -15.56
N THR A 534 -29.05 -13.97 -16.55
CA THR A 534 -29.51 -12.62 -16.91
C THR A 534 -30.95 -12.58 -17.38
N PHE A 535 -31.40 -13.68 -18.03
CA PHE A 535 -32.73 -13.81 -18.59
C PHE A 535 -33.68 -14.69 -17.73
N ALA A 536 -33.19 -15.12 -16.54
CA ALA A 536 -34.02 -15.96 -15.65
C ALA A 536 -35.28 -15.18 -15.21
N PRO A 537 -36.47 -15.82 -15.22
CA PRO A 537 -37.73 -15.15 -14.87
C PRO A 537 -37.82 -14.78 -13.39
N TRP A 538 -37.11 -15.50 -12.53
CA TRP A 538 -37.07 -15.29 -11.09
C TRP A 538 -35.64 -15.02 -10.63
N LYS A 539 -35.44 -13.98 -9.81
CA LYS A 539 -34.15 -13.59 -9.29
C LYS A 539 -34.27 -13.11 -7.85
N VAL A 540 -33.30 -13.47 -7.04
CA VAL A 540 -33.02 -12.77 -5.77
C VAL A 540 -31.95 -11.73 -6.05
N VAL A 541 -32.25 -10.48 -5.76
CA VAL A 541 -31.35 -9.35 -6.05
C VAL A 541 -30.99 -8.60 -4.78
N TRP A 542 -29.74 -8.12 -4.71
CA TRP A 542 -29.28 -7.23 -3.68
C TRP A 542 -28.27 -6.23 -4.26
N THR A 543 -28.05 -5.13 -3.54
CA THR A 543 -27.09 -4.12 -3.97
C THR A 543 -25.67 -4.63 -3.74
N ARG A 544 -24.77 -4.40 -4.71
CA ARG A 544 -23.36 -4.78 -4.59
C ARG A 544 -22.65 -4.05 -3.44
N LEU A 545 -23.02 -2.79 -3.20
CA LEU A 545 -22.52 -1.96 -2.11
C LEU A 545 -23.74 -1.51 -1.31
N ALA A 546 -23.94 -2.11 -0.15
CA ALA A 546 -24.97 -1.71 0.80
C ALA A 546 -24.35 -1.45 2.16
N ARG A 547 -24.91 -0.46 2.90
CA ARG A 547 -24.71 -0.40 4.34
C ARG A 547 -25.58 -1.50 4.95
N ILE A 548 -24.96 -2.42 5.66
CA ILE A 548 -25.71 -3.34 6.52
C ILE A 548 -26.09 -2.51 7.74
N GLU A 549 -27.28 -1.99 7.74
CA GLU A 549 -27.90 -1.44 8.94
C GLU A 549 -28.32 -2.65 9.78
N ALA A 550 -27.69 -2.79 10.94
CA ALA A 550 -27.99 -3.82 11.91
C ALA A 550 -29.34 -3.56 12.58
#